data_1b8de63c192f91470c551f6c577ca3c9
#
_entry.id   1b8de63c192f91470c551f6c577ca3c9
#
_cell.length_a   1.000
_cell.length_b   1.000
_cell.length_c   1.000
_cell.angle_alpha   90.00
_cell.angle_beta   90.00
_cell.angle_gamma   90.00
#
_symmetry.space_group_name_H-M   'P 1'
#
loop_
_entity.id
_entity.type
_entity.pdbx_description
1 polymer ?
#
loop_
_entity_poly.entity_id
_entity_poly.type
_entity_poly.pdbx_seq_one_letter_code
_entity_poly.pdbx_strand_id
1 'polypeptide(L)'
;MNNIQRFLESVGLQLQEHGKLTNACATENRREIEDYIVLCEKGKTYYIYEVHRAERIMKMQDQDKERAVIWAVILYKRMNDNTADRIITRKIRSMITDGDEASVKELFREFNEDIFSIGEETEDRLCLIGENGQASVVYNGTAIVTAVSLSRAYVVLYNYCRKLQEILHFYRAQQALMNEKEITQQEAIRVYMGI
;
A
#
# COMPACT_ATOMS: atom_id res chain seq x y z
N MET A 1 -13.44 -24.41 11.42
CA MET A 1 -12.45 -23.33 11.25
C MET A 1 -13.23 -22.08 10.88
N ASN A 2 -13.03 -20.96 11.59
CA ASN A 2 -13.74 -19.70 11.37
C ASN A 2 -13.27 -19.05 10.04
N ASN A 3 -14.13 -18.33 9.33
CA ASN A 3 -13.78 -17.63 8.07
C ASN A 3 -12.57 -16.70 8.23
N ILE A 4 -12.49 -15.99 9.35
CA ILE A 4 -11.34 -15.12 9.70
C ILE A 4 -10.04 -15.91 9.73
N GLN A 5 -10.02 -17.08 10.36
CA GLN A 5 -8.81 -17.88 10.46
C GLN A 5 -8.35 -18.38 9.10
N ARG A 6 -9.29 -18.86 8.25
CA ARG A 6 -8.99 -19.28 6.87
C ARG A 6 -8.41 -18.12 6.04
N PHE A 7 -8.99 -16.93 6.18
CA PHE A 7 -8.50 -15.74 5.51
C PHE A 7 -7.08 -15.39 5.96
N LEU A 8 -6.83 -15.32 7.26
CA LEU A 8 -5.50 -15.02 7.80
C LEU A 8 -4.45 -16.04 7.35
N GLU A 9 -4.78 -17.33 7.40
CA GLU A 9 -3.91 -18.40 6.90
C GLU A 9 -3.62 -18.25 5.40
N SER A 10 -4.63 -17.89 4.59
CA SER A 10 -4.45 -17.69 3.14
C SER A 10 -3.50 -16.57 2.79
N VAL A 11 -3.32 -15.60 3.68
CA VAL A 11 -2.41 -14.46 3.52
C VAL A 11 -1.12 -14.59 4.37
N GLY A 12 -0.92 -15.75 5.01
CA GLY A 12 0.28 -16.04 5.82
C GLY A 12 0.36 -15.26 7.14
N LEU A 13 -0.77 -14.85 7.69
CA LEU A 13 -0.86 -14.06 8.92
C LEU A 13 -1.61 -14.81 10.03
N GLN A 14 -1.40 -14.37 11.26
CA GLN A 14 -2.13 -14.82 12.44
C GLN A 14 -2.45 -13.65 13.37
N LEU A 15 -3.56 -13.77 14.10
CA LEU A 15 -3.96 -12.81 15.12
C LEU A 15 -3.64 -13.42 16.50
N GLN A 16 -2.76 -12.75 17.23
CA GLN A 16 -2.35 -13.16 18.59
C GLN A 16 -3.42 -12.77 19.63
N GLU A 17 -3.31 -13.32 20.86
CA GLU A 17 -4.26 -13.14 21.96
C GLU A 17 -4.62 -11.68 22.28
N HIS A 18 -3.68 -10.75 22.10
CA HIS A 18 -3.92 -9.31 22.33
C HIS A 18 -4.29 -8.53 21.08
N GLY A 19 -4.74 -9.22 20.03
CA GLY A 19 -5.15 -8.60 18.78
C GLY A 19 -4.01 -8.12 17.90
N LYS A 20 -2.74 -8.46 18.21
CA LYS A 20 -1.57 -8.14 17.37
C LYS A 20 -1.56 -9.04 16.13
N LEU A 21 -1.48 -8.42 14.96
CA LEU A 21 -1.34 -9.12 13.69
C LEU A 21 0.14 -9.42 13.43
N THR A 22 0.47 -10.67 13.14
CA THR A 22 1.85 -11.13 12.92
C THR A 22 1.93 -12.10 11.74
N ASN A 23 3.13 -12.27 11.19
CA ASN A 23 3.38 -13.32 10.20
C ASN A 23 3.31 -14.70 10.86
N ALA A 24 2.53 -15.62 10.29
CA ALA A 24 2.34 -16.98 10.80
C ALA A 24 3.63 -17.83 10.79
N CYS A 25 4.57 -17.50 9.88
CA CYS A 25 5.86 -18.20 9.75
C CYS A 25 7.00 -17.55 10.55
N ALA A 26 6.75 -16.48 11.30
CA ALA A 26 7.79 -15.84 12.11
C ALA A 26 8.15 -16.72 13.29
N THR A 27 9.37 -17.26 13.31
CA THR A 27 9.93 -17.94 14.46
C THR A 27 10.12 -16.97 15.63
N GLU A 28 9.86 -17.43 16.86
CA GLU A 28 9.79 -16.64 18.11
C GLU A 28 11.04 -15.81 18.48
N ASN A 29 12.14 -15.92 17.74
CA ASN A 29 13.43 -15.29 18.07
C ASN A 29 13.70 -13.96 17.36
N ARG A 30 12.71 -13.27 16.80
CA ARG A 30 12.90 -11.94 16.24
C ARG A 30 12.51 -10.88 17.25
N ARG A 31 13.46 -9.94 17.47
CA ARG A 31 13.30 -8.68 18.19
C ARG A 31 11.87 -8.16 18.00
N GLU A 32 11.26 -7.75 19.12
CA GLU A 32 9.97 -7.06 19.10
C GLU A 32 9.98 -6.04 17.95
N ILE A 33 9.16 -6.29 16.96
CA ILE A 33 9.02 -5.33 15.86
C ILE A 33 8.38 -4.12 16.50
N GLU A 34 9.09 -2.99 16.51
CA GLU A 34 8.62 -1.74 17.11
C GLU A 34 7.33 -1.22 16.44
N ASP A 35 7.08 -1.68 15.22
CA ASP A 35 5.94 -1.29 14.40
C ASP A 35 5.03 -2.49 14.14
N TYR A 36 3.75 -2.39 14.50
CA TYR A 36 2.78 -3.48 14.32
C TYR A 36 1.33 -2.98 14.26
N ILE A 37 0.45 -3.81 13.74
CA ILE A 37 -0.99 -3.56 13.70
C ILE A 37 -1.67 -4.30 14.85
N VAL A 38 -2.60 -3.62 15.53
CA VAL A 38 -3.43 -4.20 16.59
C VAL A 38 -4.90 -3.97 16.29
N LEU A 39 -5.67 -5.05 16.39
CA LEU A 39 -7.13 -5.02 16.37
C LEU A 39 -7.66 -5.14 17.80
N CYS A 40 -8.40 -4.14 18.27
CA CYS A 40 -8.99 -4.09 19.60
C CYS A 40 -10.52 -4.07 19.50
N GLU A 41 -11.18 -4.94 20.27
CA GLU A 41 -12.63 -4.93 20.40
C GLU A 41 -13.03 -4.09 21.62
N LYS A 42 -13.97 -3.15 21.43
CA LYS A 42 -14.60 -2.36 22.50
C LYS A 42 -16.09 -2.30 22.27
N GLY A 43 -16.85 -3.03 23.07
CA GLY A 43 -18.28 -3.18 22.87
C GLY A 43 -18.60 -3.91 21.56
N LYS A 44 -19.27 -3.23 20.63
CA LYS A 44 -19.63 -3.76 19.30
C LYS A 44 -18.75 -3.20 18.17
N THR A 45 -17.67 -2.52 18.52
CA THR A 45 -16.80 -1.84 17.54
C THR A 45 -15.38 -2.39 17.62
N TYR A 46 -14.80 -2.63 16.47
CA TYR A 46 -13.43 -3.08 16.26
C TYR A 46 -12.59 -1.88 15.84
N TYR A 47 -11.55 -1.58 16.60
CA TYR A 47 -10.63 -0.48 16.35
C TYR A 47 -9.29 -1.03 15.86
N ILE A 48 -8.78 -0.46 14.78
CA ILE A 48 -7.50 -0.85 14.19
C ILE A 48 -6.48 0.25 14.48
N TYR A 49 -5.41 -0.13 15.16
CA TYR A 49 -4.30 0.76 15.51
C TYR A 49 -3.04 0.35 14.78
N GLU A 50 -2.34 1.32 14.26
CA GLU A 50 -0.93 1.23 13.94
C GLU A 50 -0.15 1.63 15.19
N VAL A 51 0.78 0.77 15.61
CA VAL A 51 1.66 1.03 16.75
C VAL A 51 3.05 1.28 16.22
N HIS A 52 3.62 2.41 16.57
CA HIS A 52 4.98 2.80 16.23
C HIS A 52 5.70 3.26 17.50
N ARG A 53 6.79 2.57 17.87
CA ARG A 53 7.57 2.87 19.09
C ARG A 53 6.71 3.07 20.33
N ALA A 54 5.74 2.16 20.55
CA ALA A 54 4.74 2.18 21.61
C ALA A 54 3.65 3.27 21.53
N GLU A 55 3.69 4.16 20.54
CA GLU A 55 2.60 5.09 20.26
C GLU A 55 1.52 4.38 19.44
N ARG A 56 0.25 4.52 19.87
CA ARG A 56 -0.91 3.94 19.18
C ARG A 56 -1.65 5.01 18.41
N ILE A 57 -1.72 4.85 17.10
CA ILE A 57 -2.45 5.75 16.22
C ILE A 57 -3.64 4.97 15.65
N MET A 58 -4.87 5.41 15.96
CA MET A 58 -6.08 4.82 15.41
C MET A 58 -6.15 5.13 13.91
N LYS A 59 -6.27 4.08 13.09
CA LYS A 59 -6.37 4.20 11.64
C LYS A 59 -7.79 4.01 11.14
N MET A 60 -8.51 3.04 11.69
CA MET A 60 -9.86 2.68 11.26
C MET A 60 -10.67 2.12 12.42
N GLN A 61 -11.98 2.11 12.22
CA GLN A 61 -12.93 1.39 13.08
C GLN A 61 -14.02 0.75 12.22
N ASP A 62 -14.55 -0.36 12.67
CA ASP A 62 -15.63 -1.09 12.00
C ASP A 62 -16.54 -1.80 13.01
N GLN A 63 -17.77 -2.07 12.64
CA GLN A 63 -18.71 -2.89 13.44
C GLN A 63 -18.72 -4.36 12.99
N ASP A 64 -18.29 -4.66 11.77
CA ASP A 64 -18.09 -6.03 11.28
C ASP A 64 -16.66 -6.48 11.59
N LYS A 65 -16.54 -7.56 12.36
CA LYS A 65 -15.25 -8.13 12.76
C LYS A 65 -14.44 -8.63 11.56
N GLU A 66 -15.09 -9.28 10.60
CA GLU A 66 -14.39 -9.82 9.43
C GLU A 66 -13.87 -8.69 8.56
N ARG A 67 -14.67 -7.64 8.34
CA ARG A 67 -14.25 -6.43 7.62
C ARG A 67 -13.11 -5.71 8.33
N ALA A 68 -13.17 -5.57 9.67
CA ALA A 68 -12.08 -5.02 10.46
C ALA A 68 -10.78 -5.81 10.33
N VAL A 69 -10.84 -7.14 10.29
CA VAL A 69 -9.66 -7.99 10.07
C VAL A 69 -9.09 -7.78 8.68
N ILE A 70 -9.92 -7.65 7.64
CA ILE A 70 -9.43 -7.36 6.28
C ILE A 70 -8.68 -6.03 6.24
N TRP A 71 -9.25 -4.98 6.85
CA TRP A 71 -8.59 -3.68 6.96
C TRP A 71 -7.26 -3.74 7.73
N ALA A 72 -7.22 -4.51 8.81
CA ALA A 72 -5.98 -4.74 9.57
C ALA A 72 -4.91 -5.42 8.71
N VAL A 73 -5.29 -6.39 7.86
CA VAL A 73 -4.38 -7.05 6.92
C VAL A 73 -3.86 -6.08 5.85
N ILE A 74 -4.73 -5.24 5.29
CA ILE A 74 -4.31 -4.22 4.30
C ILE A 74 -3.31 -3.23 4.92
N LEU A 75 -3.58 -2.75 6.13
CA LEU A 75 -2.67 -1.86 6.87
C LEU A 75 -1.36 -2.57 7.23
N TYR A 76 -1.40 -3.85 7.63
CA TYR A 76 -0.21 -4.64 7.89
C TYR A 76 0.68 -4.79 6.64
N LYS A 77 0.08 -5.11 5.50
CA LYS A 77 0.79 -5.19 4.22
C LYS A 77 1.43 -3.85 3.86
N ARG A 78 0.69 -2.74 3.99
CA ARG A 78 1.21 -1.38 3.78
C ARG A 78 2.42 -1.08 4.67
N MET A 79 2.35 -1.41 5.96
CA MET A 79 3.41 -1.15 6.93
C MET A 79 4.68 -1.96 6.63
N ASN A 80 4.51 -3.20 6.15
CA ASN A 80 5.61 -4.12 5.80
C ASN A 80 6.01 -4.05 4.32
N ASP A 81 5.50 -3.07 3.58
CA ASP A 81 5.77 -2.89 2.17
C ASP A 81 7.22 -2.40 1.94
N ASN A 82 8.05 -3.27 1.37
CA ASN A 82 9.44 -3.00 1.01
C ASN A 82 9.60 -2.66 -0.49
N THR A 83 8.61 -2.01 -1.09
CA THR A 83 8.62 -1.70 -2.54
C THR A 83 9.71 -0.73 -2.95
N ALA A 84 10.30 0.03 -2.02
CA ALA A 84 11.36 0.98 -2.31
C ALA A 84 12.70 0.28 -2.61
N ASP A 85 12.96 -0.01 -3.89
CA ASP A 85 14.24 -0.51 -4.35
C ASP A 85 15.26 0.65 -4.45
N ARG A 86 16.29 0.60 -3.59
CA ARG A 86 17.34 1.63 -3.56
C ARG A 86 18.18 1.67 -4.84
N ILE A 87 18.35 0.53 -5.51
CA ILE A 87 19.14 0.43 -6.75
C ILE A 87 18.37 1.10 -7.87
N ILE A 88 17.12 0.75 -8.05
CA ILE A 88 16.23 1.35 -9.06
C ILE A 88 16.05 2.84 -8.80
N THR A 89 15.84 3.24 -7.54
CA THR A 89 15.72 4.66 -7.15
C THR A 89 16.95 5.47 -7.58
N ARG A 90 18.16 4.96 -7.37
CA ARG A 90 19.38 5.63 -7.80
C ARG A 90 19.48 5.69 -9.32
N LYS A 91 19.14 4.60 -10.01
CA LYS A 91 19.16 4.50 -11.46
C LYS A 91 18.21 5.52 -12.10
N ILE A 92 16.96 5.63 -11.62
CA ILE A 92 16.00 6.64 -12.11
C ILE A 92 16.56 8.05 -11.92
N ARG A 93 17.13 8.37 -10.75
CA ARG A 93 17.70 9.69 -10.48
C ARG A 93 18.83 10.03 -11.43
N SER A 94 19.77 9.10 -11.68
CA SER A 94 20.87 9.30 -12.61
C SER A 94 20.35 9.55 -14.02
N MET A 95 19.48 8.68 -14.54
CA MET A 95 18.92 8.81 -15.88
C MET A 95 18.22 10.17 -16.10
N ILE A 96 17.40 10.62 -15.16
CA ILE A 96 16.72 11.92 -15.26
C ILE A 96 17.74 13.07 -15.21
N THR A 97 18.77 12.99 -14.37
CA THR A 97 19.83 14.00 -14.30
C THR A 97 20.60 14.10 -15.61
N ASP A 98 20.81 12.95 -16.26
CA ASP A 98 21.53 12.85 -17.54
C ASP A 98 20.62 13.18 -18.76
N GLY A 99 19.34 13.51 -18.52
CA GLY A 99 18.35 13.82 -19.57
C GLY A 99 17.83 12.60 -20.33
N ASP A 100 18.08 11.39 -19.83
CA ASP A 100 17.69 10.12 -20.45
C ASP A 100 16.31 9.64 -19.96
N GLU A 101 15.27 10.42 -20.25
CA GLU A 101 13.90 10.05 -19.92
C GLU A 101 13.42 8.79 -20.68
N ALA A 102 13.99 8.51 -21.85
CA ALA A 102 13.63 7.31 -22.62
C ALA A 102 13.96 6.03 -21.85
N SER A 103 15.18 5.97 -21.28
CA SER A 103 15.60 4.84 -20.44
C SER A 103 14.77 4.74 -19.15
N VAL A 104 14.31 5.87 -18.58
CA VAL A 104 13.41 5.83 -17.44
C VAL A 104 12.07 5.22 -17.82
N LYS A 105 11.47 5.64 -18.95
CA LYS A 105 10.22 5.05 -19.46
C LYS A 105 10.34 3.54 -19.72
N GLU A 106 11.52 3.07 -20.16
CA GLU A 106 11.79 1.65 -20.32
C GLU A 106 11.69 0.86 -19.01
N LEU A 107 12.13 1.44 -17.87
CA LEU A 107 11.97 0.81 -16.56
C LEU A 107 10.50 0.64 -16.15
N PHE A 108 9.61 1.48 -16.67
CA PHE A 108 8.16 1.38 -16.39
C PHE A 108 7.45 0.30 -17.21
N ARG A 109 8.10 -0.30 -18.20
CA ARG A 109 7.53 -1.41 -18.97
C ARG A 109 7.25 -2.68 -18.17
N GLU A 110 7.85 -2.80 -16.98
CA GLU A 110 7.50 -3.89 -16.06
C GLU A 110 6.07 -3.77 -15.49
N PHE A 111 5.49 -2.56 -15.55
CA PHE A 111 4.13 -2.30 -15.11
C PHE A 111 3.15 -2.41 -16.27
N ASN A 112 1.91 -2.82 -15.97
CA ASN A 112 0.83 -2.72 -16.94
C ASN A 112 0.58 -1.24 -17.28
N GLU A 113 0.38 -0.93 -18.56
CA GLU A 113 0.10 0.43 -19.05
C GLU A 113 -1.18 1.05 -18.43
N ASP A 114 -2.07 0.20 -17.87
CA ASP A 114 -3.27 0.66 -17.16
C ASP A 114 -3.00 1.18 -15.74
N ILE A 115 -1.77 1.07 -15.22
CA ILE A 115 -1.43 1.47 -13.85
C ILE A 115 -1.03 2.94 -13.75
N PHE A 116 -0.43 3.51 -14.79
CA PHE A 116 0.09 4.87 -14.76
C PHE A 116 -0.10 5.63 -16.08
N SER A 117 0.01 6.96 -16.00
CA SER A 117 0.13 7.85 -17.15
C SER A 117 1.21 8.92 -16.89
N ILE A 118 1.78 9.45 -17.95
CA ILE A 118 2.76 10.53 -17.92
C ILE A 118 2.30 11.65 -18.85
N GLY A 119 2.14 12.85 -18.30
CA GLY A 119 1.75 14.05 -19.03
C GLY A 119 0.29 14.46 -18.84
N GLU A 120 -0.60 13.52 -18.57
CA GLU A 120 -2.04 13.79 -18.40
C GLU A 120 -2.64 13.04 -17.21
N GLU A 121 -3.67 13.60 -16.61
CA GLU A 121 -4.44 12.94 -15.57
C GLU A 121 -5.43 11.97 -16.19
N THR A 122 -5.40 10.72 -15.73
CA THR A 122 -6.26 9.64 -16.19
C THR A 122 -6.86 8.95 -14.96
N GLU A 123 -8.17 8.67 -15.02
CA GLU A 123 -8.89 7.98 -13.94
C GLU A 123 -8.30 6.59 -13.69
N ASP A 124 -8.26 6.20 -12.42
CA ASP A 124 -7.74 4.92 -11.91
C ASP A 124 -6.26 4.64 -12.22
N ARG A 125 -5.51 5.67 -12.58
CA ARG A 125 -4.05 5.59 -12.82
C ARG A 125 -3.27 6.53 -11.90
N LEU A 126 -2.03 6.14 -11.66
CA LEU A 126 -1.03 7.03 -11.08
C LEU A 126 -0.51 7.96 -12.17
N CYS A 127 -0.72 9.25 -12.00
CA CYS A 127 -0.43 10.23 -13.04
C CYS A 127 0.76 11.10 -12.63
N LEU A 128 1.79 11.16 -13.49
CA LEU A 128 2.89 12.12 -13.35
C LEU A 128 2.59 13.32 -14.24
N ILE A 129 2.34 14.46 -13.60
CA ILE A 129 2.02 15.71 -14.28
C ILE A 129 3.16 16.69 -14.02
N GLY A 130 3.86 17.07 -15.08
CA GLY A 130 5.04 17.92 -15.02
C GLY A 130 4.82 19.28 -15.65
N GLU A 131 5.34 20.33 -15.02
CA GLU A 131 5.40 21.69 -15.55
C GLU A 131 6.63 22.43 -15.04
N ASN A 132 7.33 23.15 -15.94
CA ASN A 132 8.45 24.03 -15.59
C ASN A 132 9.57 23.34 -14.78
N GLY A 133 9.92 22.07 -15.06
CA GLY A 133 11.00 21.32 -14.40
C GLY A 133 10.60 20.74 -13.04
N GLN A 134 9.36 20.96 -12.62
CA GLN A 134 8.75 20.31 -11.45
C GLN A 134 7.65 19.33 -11.90
N ALA A 135 7.31 18.40 -11.05
CA ALA A 135 6.23 17.47 -11.31
C ALA A 135 5.48 17.07 -10.03
N SER A 136 4.26 16.65 -10.22
CA SER A 136 3.39 16.08 -9.19
C SER A 136 3.03 14.66 -9.56
N VAL A 137 2.80 13.81 -8.55
CA VAL A 137 2.22 12.49 -8.74
C VAL A 137 0.85 12.50 -8.07
N VAL A 138 -0.18 12.15 -8.83
CA VAL A 138 -1.56 12.15 -8.37
C VAL A 138 -2.23 10.81 -8.65
N TYR A 139 -3.28 10.48 -7.89
CA TYR A 139 -4.16 9.35 -8.12
C TYR A 139 -5.61 9.79 -7.89
N ASN A 140 -6.45 9.73 -8.92
CA ASN A 140 -7.85 10.15 -8.86
C ASN A 140 -8.03 11.51 -8.15
N GLY A 141 -7.32 12.54 -8.61
CA GLY A 141 -7.37 13.90 -8.06
C GLY A 141 -6.66 14.07 -6.70
N THR A 142 -6.20 12.98 -6.06
CA THR A 142 -5.48 13.06 -4.78
C THR A 142 -3.98 13.14 -5.03
N ALA A 143 -3.36 14.21 -4.56
CA ALA A 143 -1.91 14.39 -4.70
C ALA A 143 -1.15 13.49 -3.72
N ILE A 144 -0.23 12.68 -4.25
CA ILE A 144 0.74 11.88 -3.49
C ILE A 144 1.96 12.75 -3.16
N VAL A 145 2.40 13.49 -4.15
CA VAL A 145 3.46 14.50 -4.01
C VAL A 145 3.21 15.64 -4.99
N THR A 146 3.50 16.87 -4.58
CA THR A 146 3.28 18.07 -5.39
C THR A 146 4.56 18.86 -5.59
N ALA A 147 4.73 19.40 -6.81
CA ALA A 147 5.76 20.37 -7.16
C ALA A 147 7.18 19.98 -6.69
N VAL A 148 7.56 18.72 -6.91
CA VAL A 148 8.90 18.22 -6.62
C VAL A 148 9.75 18.19 -7.89
N SER A 149 11.09 18.01 -7.74
CA SER A 149 11.95 17.81 -8.90
C SER A 149 11.50 16.60 -9.73
N LEU A 150 11.68 16.67 -11.04
CA LEU A 150 11.26 15.60 -11.96
C LEU A 150 11.85 14.23 -11.55
N SER A 151 13.12 14.19 -11.14
CA SER A 151 13.74 12.94 -10.68
C SER A 151 13.07 12.36 -9.43
N ARG A 152 12.62 13.21 -8.51
CA ARG A 152 11.88 12.78 -7.32
C ARG A 152 10.48 12.28 -7.70
N ALA A 153 9.81 12.96 -8.61
CA ALA A 153 8.48 12.58 -9.07
C ALA A 153 8.49 11.20 -9.74
N TYR A 154 9.46 10.93 -10.63
CA TYR A 154 9.61 9.61 -11.24
C TYR A 154 9.90 8.50 -10.23
N VAL A 155 10.73 8.76 -9.21
CA VAL A 155 10.98 7.79 -8.13
C VAL A 155 9.68 7.51 -7.33
N VAL A 156 8.90 8.55 -7.03
CA VAL A 156 7.62 8.41 -6.34
C VAL A 156 6.64 7.61 -7.21
N LEU A 157 6.50 7.99 -8.48
CA LEU A 157 5.63 7.27 -9.43
C LEU A 157 5.99 5.78 -9.46
N TYR A 158 7.26 5.44 -9.66
CA TYR A 158 7.73 4.05 -9.72
C TYR A 158 7.36 3.26 -8.46
N ASN A 159 7.66 3.80 -7.28
CA ASN A 159 7.36 3.14 -6.01
C ASN A 159 5.85 2.95 -5.82
N TYR A 160 5.04 3.93 -6.22
CA TYR A 160 3.59 3.84 -6.12
C TYR A 160 2.96 2.93 -7.19
N CYS A 161 3.56 2.78 -8.36
CA CYS A 161 3.16 1.76 -9.33
C CYS A 161 3.32 0.35 -8.74
N ARG A 162 4.43 0.08 -8.06
CA ARG A 162 4.63 -1.20 -7.35
C ARG A 162 3.59 -1.42 -6.26
N LYS A 163 3.30 -0.39 -5.47
CA LYS A 163 2.25 -0.45 -4.43
C LYS A 163 0.88 -0.73 -5.03
N LEU A 164 0.53 -0.02 -6.10
CA LEU A 164 -0.76 -0.20 -6.77
C LEU A 164 -0.88 -1.61 -7.35
N GLN A 165 0.18 -2.12 -7.98
CA GLN A 165 0.21 -3.48 -8.49
C GLN A 165 0.03 -4.52 -7.37
N GLU A 166 0.70 -4.35 -6.23
CA GLU A 166 0.60 -5.23 -5.06
C GLU A 166 -0.81 -5.28 -4.50
N ILE A 167 -1.44 -4.11 -4.27
CA ILE A 167 -2.80 -4.08 -3.72
C ILE A 167 -3.84 -4.60 -4.72
N LEU A 168 -3.68 -4.33 -6.01
CA LEU A 168 -4.55 -4.86 -7.05
C LEU A 168 -4.46 -6.40 -7.12
N HIS A 169 -3.25 -6.95 -7.03
CA HIS A 169 -3.04 -8.39 -6.98
C HIS A 169 -3.72 -9.00 -5.74
N PHE A 170 -3.50 -8.40 -4.57
CA PHE A 170 -4.14 -8.83 -3.32
C PHE A 170 -5.67 -8.77 -3.41
N TYR A 171 -6.22 -7.65 -3.89
CA TYR A 171 -7.66 -7.46 -4.04
C TYR A 171 -8.27 -8.54 -4.95
N ARG A 172 -7.67 -8.80 -6.11
CA ARG A 172 -8.12 -9.83 -7.05
C ARG A 172 -8.08 -11.23 -6.44
N ALA A 173 -7.02 -11.55 -5.71
CA ALA A 173 -6.88 -12.84 -5.02
C ALA A 173 -7.94 -13.05 -3.94
N GLN A 174 -8.47 -11.98 -3.34
CA GLN A 174 -9.46 -11.99 -2.27
C GLN A 174 -10.83 -11.43 -2.70
N GLN A 175 -11.08 -11.31 -4.00
CA GLN A 175 -12.24 -10.59 -4.55
C GLN A 175 -13.59 -11.08 -4.01
N ALA A 176 -13.78 -12.39 -3.84
CA ALA A 176 -15.02 -12.93 -3.33
C ALA A 176 -15.32 -12.45 -1.91
N LEU A 177 -14.30 -12.45 -1.04
CA LEU A 177 -14.41 -11.97 0.34
C LEU A 177 -14.58 -10.45 0.38
N MET A 178 -13.84 -9.70 -0.45
CA MET A 178 -13.97 -8.25 -0.54
C MET A 178 -15.40 -7.82 -0.93
N ASN A 179 -15.97 -8.49 -1.93
CA ASN A 179 -17.34 -8.23 -2.39
C ASN A 179 -18.37 -8.61 -1.31
N GLU A 180 -18.20 -9.74 -0.63
CA GLU A 180 -19.07 -10.15 0.48
C GLU A 180 -19.08 -9.11 1.61
N LYS A 181 -17.94 -8.49 1.87
CA LYS A 181 -17.77 -7.48 2.92
C LYS A 181 -17.94 -6.04 2.43
N GLU A 182 -18.43 -5.85 1.22
CA GLU A 182 -18.68 -4.53 0.62
C GLU A 182 -17.43 -3.61 0.64
N ILE A 183 -16.24 -4.20 0.50
CA ILE A 183 -14.98 -3.47 0.37
C ILE A 183 -14.70 -3.27 -1.11
N THR A 184 -14.71 -2.02 -1.55
CA THR A 184 -14.41 -1.67 -2.93
C THR A 184 -12.90 -1.69 -3.22
N GLN A 185 -12.55 -1.91 -4.49
CA GLN A 185 -11.15 -1.83 -4.93
C GLN A 185 -10.54 -0.46 -4.61
N GLN A 186 -11.29 0.62 -4.82
CA GLN A 186 -10.84 1.99 -4.58
C GLN A 186 -10.56 2.24 -3.09
N GLU A 187 -11.41 1.75 -2.18
CA GLU A 187 -11.17 1.86 -0.75
C GLU A 187 -9.91 1.10 -0.34
N ALA A 188 -9.73 -0.13 -0.83
CA ALA A 188 -8.52 -0.92 -0.56
C ALA A 188 -7.25 -0.22 -1.04
N ILE A 189 -7.28 0.36 -2.26
CA ILE A 189 -6.16 1.14 -2.82
C ILE A 189 -5.85 2.35 -1.94
N ARG A 190 -6.86 3.16 -1.58
CA ARG A 190 -6.65 4.35 -0.75
C ARG A 190 -6.03 4.01 0.61
N VAL A 191 -6.55 3.00 1.29
CA VAL A 191 -6.02 2.56 2.59
C VAL A 191 -4.58 2.06 2.47
N TYR A 192 -4.30 1.23 1.45
CA TYR A 192 -2.96 0.68 1.24
C TYR A 192 -1.95 1.74 0.83
N MET A 193 -2.31 2.64 -0.06
CA MET A 193 -1.43 3.72 -0.52
C MET A 193 -1.30 4.86 0.50
N GLY A 194 -2.26 5.00 1.42
CA GLY A 194 -2.28 6.04 2.44
C GLY A 194 -2.67 7.41 1.91
N ILE A 195 -3.61 7.46 0.98
CA ILE A 195 -4.14 8.65 0.31
C ILE A 195 -5.64 8.78 0.51
#